data_723e68c21ec351354b4998b39281a215
#
_entry.id   723e68c21ec351354b4998b39281a215
#
_cell.length_a   1.000
_cell.length_b   1.000
_cell.length_c   1.000
_cell.angle_alpha   90.00
_cell.angle_beta   90.00
_cell.angle_gamma   90.00
#
_symmetry.space_group_name_H-M   'P 1'
#
loop_
_entity.id
_entity.type
_entity.pdbx_description
1 polymer ?
#
loop_
_entity_poly.entity_id
_entity_poly.type
_entity_poly.pdbx_seq_one_letter_code
_entity_poly.pdbx_strand_id
1 'polypeptide(L)'
;MSPIDIAKNYIRAAQTGDQALLARTVSPTVVWHQPGSNRFSGTHQGLAAVGAMIGTMMEVSQGTFAITEAQHYMENGDWVAVSIHFGGEREGARLDQAGVDLLRIADGQVAEVFLFSSDPEQEDHFWGQ
;
A
#
# COMPACT_ATOMS: atom_id res chain seq x y z
N MET A 1 -15.24 11.50 -10.40
CA MET A 1 -15.17 10.48 -9.34
C MET A 1 -14.82 11.15 -8.03
N SER A 2 -15.48 10.73 -6.96
CA SER A 2 -15.16 11.23 -5.62
C SER A 2 -13.81 10.67 -5.15
N PRO A 3 -13.17 11.29 -4.13
CA PRO A 3 -11.97 10.71 -3.52
C PRO A 3 -12.15 9.27 -3.07
N ILE A 4 -13.30 8.92 -2.48
CA ILE A 4 -13.59 7.54 -2.07
C ILE A 4 -13.62 6.59 -3.26
N ASP A 5 -14.20 7.00 -4.40
CA ASP A 5 -14.23 6.17 -5.61
C ASP A 5 -12.82 5.88 -6.10
N ILE A 6 -11.95 6.90 -6.08
CA ILE A 6 -10.55 6.75 -6.48
C ILE A 6 -9.82 5.81 -5.53
N ALA A 7 -10.04 5.96 -4.22
CA ALA A 7 -9.46 5.06 -3.21
C ALA A 7 -9.90 3.61 -3.41
N LYS A 8 -11.17 3.39 -3.74
CA LYS A 8 -11.69 2.04 -4.02
C LYS A 8 -11.03 1.43 -5.26
N ASN A 9 -10.83 2.22 -6.30
CA ASN A 9 -10.12 1.77 -7.50
C ASN A 9 -8.66 1.43 -7.19
N TYR A 10 -8.00 2.23 -6.37
CA TYR A 10 -6.63 1.97 -5.93
C TYR A 10 -6.53 0.64 -5.18
N ILE A 11 -7.40 0.42 -4.20
CA ILE A 11 -7.40 -0.84 -3.43
C ILE A 11 -7.71 -2.03 -4.34
N ARG A 12 -8.67 -1.89 -5.26
CA ARG A 12 -8.99 -2.96 -6.21
C ARG A 12 -7.78 -3.30 -7.08
N ALA A 13 -7.08 -2.30 -7.59
CA ALA A 13 -5.88 -2.51 -8.40
C ALA A 13 -4.80 -3.25 -7.59
N ALA A 14 -4.61 -2.85 -6.33
CA ALA A 14 -3.64 -3.49 -5.44
C ALA A 14 -4.03 -4.95 -5.15
N GLN A 15 -5.33 -5.21 -4.92
CA GLN A 15 -5.81 -6.55 -4.59
C GLN A 15 -5.77 -7.52 -5.77
N THR A 16 -6.02 -7.02 -6.97
CA THR A 16 -6.13 -7.86 -8.18
C THR A 16 -4.85 -7.90 -9.01
N GLY A 17 -3.87 -7.04 -8.71
CA GLY A 17 -2.66 -6.92 -9.52
C GLY A 17 -2.91 -6.30 -10.88
N ASP A 18 -3.98 -5.50 -11.02
CA ASP A 18 -4.34 -4.84 -12.28
C ASP A 18 -3.42 -3.63 -12.52
N GLN A 19 -2.35 -3.86 -13.28
CA GLN A 19 -1.33 -2.85 -13.56
C GLN A 19 -1.89 -1.65 -14.35
N ALA A 20 -2.81 -1.90 -15.27
CA ALA A 20 -3.42 -0.83 -16.07
C ALA A 20 -4.27 0.09 -15.19
N LEU A 21 -5.07 -0.50 -14.29
CA LEU A 21 -5.88 0.27 -13.35
C LEU A 21 -5.00 1.05 -12.37
N LEU A 22 -3.93 0.44 -11.88
CA LEU A 22 -2.97 1.11 -10.99
C LEU A 22 -2.34 2.33 -11.67
N ALA A 23 -1.90 2.19 -12.92
CA ALA A 23 -1.28 3.28 -13.68
C ALA A 23 -2.25 4.45 -13.92
N ARG A 24 -3.55 4.17 -14.05
CA ARG A 24 -4.57 5.21 -14.20
C ARG A 24 -4.93 5.88 -12.87
N THR A 25 -4.84 5.14 -11.78
CA THR A 25 -5.33 5.57 -10.47
C THR A 25 -4.27 6.31 -9.67
N VAL A 26 -3.00 5.97 -9.86
CA VAL A 26 -1.88 6.52 -9.09
C VAL A 26 -1.11 7.53 -9.95
N SER A 27 -0.81 8.69 -9.35
CA SER A 27 -0.01 9.72 -10.02
C SER A 27 1.39 9.20 -10.38
N PRO A 28 1.93 9.54 -11.55
CA PRO A 28 3.32 9.21 -11.88
C PRO A 28 4.34 9.80 -10.90
N THR A 29 3.98 10.86 -10.18
CA THR A 29 4.84 11.54 -9.20
C THR A 29 4.44 11.22 -7.76
N VAL A 30 3.75 10.11 -7.53
CA VAL A 30 3.29 9.70 -6.20
C VAL A 30 4.42 9.68 -5.19
N VAL A 31 4.11 10.08 -3.95
CA VAL A 31 5.03 9.98 -2.82
C VAL A 31 4.47 8.94 -1.85
N TRP A 32 5.26 7.91 -1.57
CA TRP A 32 4.87 6.77 -0.75
C TRP A 32 5.71 6.71 0.51
N HIS A 33 5.05 6.68 1.66
CA HIS A 33 5.71 6.60 2.96
C HIS A 33 5.51 5.21 3.55
N GLN A 34 6.56 4.39 3.50
CA GLN A 34 6.55 3.03 4.01
C GLN A 34 7.00 3.03 5.46
N PRO A 35 6.21 2.42 6.38
CA PRO A 35 6.49 2.50 7.81
C PRO A 35 7.57 1.53 8.26
N GLY A 36 7.93 1.64 9.55
CA GLY A 36 8.80 0.69 10.22
C GLY A 36 10.28 0.98 10.09
N SER A 37 11.07 -0.04 10.39
CA SER A 37 12.53 -0.02 10.36
C SER A 37 13.04 -1.28 9.65
N ASN A 38 12.65 -1.45 8.41
CA ASN A 38 13.01 -2.59 7.57
C ASN A 38 13.57 -2.12 6.23
N ARG A 39 13.89 -3.06 5.36
CA ARG A 39 14.52 -2.75 4.06
C ARG A 39 13.70 -1.85 3.16
N PHE A 40 12.40 -1.76 3.37
CA PHE A 40 11.50 -0.95 2.55
C PHE A 40 11.11 0.37 3.20
N SER A 41 11.43 0.58 4.47
CA SER A 41 11.01 1.78 5.22
C SER A 41 11.55 3.07 4.61
N GLY A 42 10.76 4.14 4.75
CA GLY A 42 11.14 5.46 4.28
C GLY A 42 10.27 5.95 3.14
N THR A 43 10.73 6.99 2.48
CA THR A 43 9.98 7.66 1.42
C THR A 43 10.43 7.18 0.05
N HIS A 44 9.47 6.77 -0.78
CA HIS A 44 9.70 6.36 -2.16
C HIS A 44 8.98 7.35 -3.08
N GLN A 45 9.69 7.92 -4.03
CA GLN A 45 9.15 8.96 -4.91
C GLN A 45 9.01 8.45 -6.33
N GLY A 46 7.82 8.61 -6.88
CA GLY A 46 7.50 8.25 -8.25
C GLY A 46 6.96 6.83 -8.39
N LEU A 47 6.11 6.65 -9.38
CA LEU A 47 5.45 5.37 -9.64
C LEU A 47 6.45 4.25 -9.95
N ALA A 48 7.55 4.57 -10.64
CA ALA A 48 8.58 3.59 -10.95
C ALA A 48 9.27 3.05 -9.68
N ALA A 49 9.61 3.93 -8.73
CA ALA A 49 10.22 3.53 -7.47
C ALA A 49 9.26 2.70 -6.62
N VAL A 50 8.00 3.10 -6.55
CA VAL A 50 6.96 2.36 -5.82
C VAL A 50 6.74 0.98 -6.46
N GLY A 51 6.68 0.91 -7.77
CA GLY A 51 6.55 -0.36 -8.49
C GLY A 51 7.73 -1.30 -8.24
N ALA A 52 8.95 -0.78 -8.22
CA ALA A 52 10.15 -1.56 -7.91
C ALA A 52 10.11 -2.11 -6.48
N MET A 53 9.69 -1.27 -5.51
CA MET A 53 9.51 -1.70 -4.12
C MET A 53 8.50 -2.83 -4.01
N ILE A 54 7.32 -2.66 -4.61
CA ILE A 54 6.27 -3.68 -4.57
C ILE A 54 6.75 -4.97 -5.24
N GLY A 55 7.47 -4.87 -6.36
CA GLY A 55 8.06 -6.03 -7.03
C GLY A 55 8.99 -6.82 -6.12
N THR A 56 9.85 -6.11 -5.37
CA THR A 56 10.74 -6.77 -4.40
C THR A 56 9.96 -7.36 -3.23
N MET A 57 8.90 -6.68 -2.78
CA MET A 57 8.00 -7.23 -1.74
C MET A 57 7.37 -8.55 -2.19
N MET A 58 6.96 -8.64 -3.45
CA MET A 58 6.39 -9.87 -3.99
C MET A 58 7.44 -10.98 -4.06
N GLU A 59 8.69 -10.67 -4.38
CA GLU A 59 9.77 -11.65 -4.34
C GLU A 59 10.02 -12.15 -2.91
N VAL A 60 10.15 -11.23 -1.94
CA VAL A 60 10.40 -11.59 -0.53
C VAL A 60 9.27 -12.45 0.01
N SER A 61 8.04 -12.11 -0.29
CA SER A 61 6.85 -12.84 0.20
C SER A 61 6.51 -14.07 -0.63
N GLN A 62 7.30 -14.38 -1.65
CA GLN A 62 7.04 -15.50 -2.57
C GLN A 62 5.64 -15.41 -3.20
N GLY A 63 5.23 -14.18 -3.53
CA GLY A 63 3.95 -13.90 -4.18
C GLY A 63 2.74 -13.89 -3.27
N THR A 64 2.91 -13.96 -1.95
CA THR A 64 1.80 -14.09 -1.01
C THR A 64 1.33 -12.78 -0.39
N PHE A 65 2.14 -11.71 -0.47
CA PHE A 65 1.76 -10.42 0.11
C PHE A 65 0.49 -9.90 -0.55
N ALA A 66 -0.51 -9.57 0.27
CA ALA A 66 -1.80 -9.09 -0.24
C ALA A 66 -2.54 -8.26 0.81
N ILE A 67 -3.34 -7.31 0.32
CA ILE A 67 -4.40 -6.70 1.12
C ILE A 67 -5.56 -7.68 1.10
N THR A 68 -5.79 -8.37 2.21
CA THR A 68 -6.81 -9.42 2.28
C THR A 68 -8.21 -8.85 2.47
N GLU A 69 -8.31 -7.66 3.07
CA GLU A 69 -9.59 -7.03 3.35
C GLU A 69 -9.41 -5.51 3.41
N ALA A 70 -10.38 -4.78 2.86
CA ALA A 70 -10.52 -3.33 3.03
C ALA A 70 -11.90 -3.09 3.66
N GLN A 71 -11.94 -2.60 4.89
CA GLN A 71 -13.15 -2.58 5.69
C GLN A 71 -13.90 -1.27 5.61
N HIS A 72 -13.21 -0.16 5.84
CA HIS A 72 -13.83 1.15 5.92
C HIS A 72 -13.06 2.16 5.08
N TYR A 73 -13.83 2.99 4.36
CA TYR A 73 -13.30 4.12 3.60
C TYR A 73 -13.85 5.39 4.24
N MET A 74 -12.96 6.23 4.76
CA MET A 74 -13.32 7.45 5.48
C MET A 74 -12.65 8.64 4.82
N GLU A 75 -13.42 9.68 4.52
CA GLU A 75 -12.85 10.83 3.81
C GLU A 75 -12.90 12.13 4.62
N ASN A 76 -11.94 12.99 4.34
CA ASN A 76 -11.88 14.35 4.82
C ASN A 76 -11.21 15.21 3.74
N GLY A 77 -12.02 15.95 2.98
CA GLY A 77 -11.53 16.73 1.85
C GLY A 77 -10.87 15.84 0.80
N ASP A 78 -9.60 16.09 0.51
CA ASP A 78 -8.82 15.33 -0.47
C ASP A 78 -8.16 14.09 0.11
N TRP A 79 -8.41 13.79 1.39
CA TRP A 79 -7.80 12.67 2.08
C TRP A 79 -8.80 11.54 2.28
N VAL A 80 -8.36 10.31 2.07
CA VAL A 80 -9.15 9.10 2.35
C VAL A 80 -8.31 8.17 3.19
N ALA A 81 -8.85 7.77 4.35
CA ALA A 81 -8.26 6.76 5.20
C ALA A 81 -8.98 5.43 4.95
N VAL A 82 -8.22 4.37 4.65
CA VAL A 82 -8.78 3.05 4.40
C VAL A 82 -8.27 2.11 5.47
N SER A 83 -9.17 1.52 6.26
CA SER A 83 -8.79 0.48 7.20
C SER A 83 -8.69 -0.84 6.46
N ILE A 84 -7.54 -1.52 6.60
CA ILE A 84 -7.25 -2.74 5.86
C ILE A 84 -6.76 -3.84 6.78
N HIS A 85 -6.79 -5.06 6.27
CA HIS A 85 -6.03 -6.17 6.80
C HIS A 85 -5.08 -6.64 5.71
N PHE A 86 -3.84 -6.94 6.07
CA PHE A 86 -2.85 -7.37 5.09
C PHE A 86 -1.99 -8.50 5.64
N GLY A 87 -1.42 -9.28 4.75
CA GLY A 87 -0.67 -10.44 5.15
C GLY A 87 0.21 -11.02 4.06
N GLY A 88 0.95 -12.05 4.46
CA GLY A 88 1.82 -12.80 3.56
C GLY A 88 2.60 -13.84 4.34
N GLU A 89 3.32 -14.67 3.61
CA GLU A 89 4.15 -15.72 4.20
C GLU A 89 5.46 -15.84 3.43
N ARG A 90 6.50 -16.14 4.15
CA ARG A 90 7.77 -16.58 3.60
C ARG A 90 8.40 -17.57 4.56
N GLU A 91 9.45 -18.24 4.13
CA GLU A 91 10.16 -19.14 5.02
C GLU A 91 10.64 -18.41 6.27
N GLY A 92 10.24 -18.86 7.44
CA GLY A 92 10.64 -18.34 8.73
C GLY A 92 9.87 -17.12 9.22
N ALA A 93 8.87 -16.62 8.47
CA ALA A 93 8.10 -15.46 8.90
C ALA A 93 6.70 -15.42 8.32
N ARG A 94 5.79 -14.77 9.07
CA ARG A 94 4.41 -14.56 8.66
C ARG A 94 4.00 -13.13 8.96
N LEU A 95 3.23 -12.55 8.04
CA LEU A 95 2.64 -11.22 8.18
C LEU A 95 1.12 -11.38 8.21
N ASP A 96 0.48 -10.81 9.24
CA ASP A 96 -0.97 -10.92 9.41
C ASP A 96 -1.41 -9.84 10.38
N GLN A 97 -1.87 -8.71 9.89
CA GLN A 97 -2.21 -7.59 10.77
C GLN A 97 -3.15 -6.59 10.11
N ALA A 98 -3.71 -5.73 10.95
CA ALA A 98 -4.48 -4.57 10.52
C ALA A 98 -3.55 -3.39 10.22
N GLY A 99 -4.02 -2.50 9.38
CA GLY A 99 -3.32 -1.25 9.07
C GLY A 99 -4.27 -0.20 8.54
N VAL A 100 -3.70 0.94 8.20
CA VAL A 100 -4.42 2.03 7.55
C VAL A 100 -3.60 2.52 6.37
N ASP A 101 -4.25 2.64 5.22
CA ASP A 101 -3.70 3.36 4.09
C ASP A 101 -4.34 4.75 4.07
N LEU A 102 -3.53 5.79 4.25
CA LEU A 102 -3.98 7.17 4.18
C LEU A 102 -3.56 7.72 2.81
N LEU A 103 -4.57 8.09 2.01
CA LEU A 103 -4.37 8.48 0.62
C LEU A 103 -4.74 9.95 0.43
N ARG A 104 -3.85 10.73 -0.19
CA ARG A 104 -4.18 12.07 -0.65
C ARG A 104 -4.50 12.03 -2.14
N ILE A 105 -5.66 12.53 -2.48
CA ILE A 105 -6.14 12.55 -3.86
C ILE A 105 -5.92 13.95 -4.45
N ALA A 106 -5.30 14.02 -5.61
CA ALA A 106 -5.09 15.26 -6.33
C ALA A 106 -5.23 15.00 -7.82
N ASP A 107 -5.93 15.90 -8.53
CA ASP A 107 -6.14 15.79 -9.97
C ASP A 107 -6.72 14.43 -10.40
N GLY A 108 -7.61 13.88 -9.57
CA GLY A 108 -8.27 12.61 -9.85
C GLY A 108 -7.41 11.37 -9.66
N GLN A 109 -6.26 11.48 -9.01
CA GLN A 109 -5.34 10.38 -8.78
C GLN A 109 -4.81 10.36 -7.35
N VAL A 110 -4.32 9.20 -6.91
CA VAL A 110 -3.62 9.07 -5.64
C VAL A 110 -2.24 9.72 -5.77
N ALA A 111 -2.04 10.82 -5.06
CA ALA A 111 -0.82 11.62 -5.14
C ALA A 111 0.17 11.34 -4.01
N GLU A 112 -0.33 10.88 -2.87
CA GLU A 112 0.50 10.57 -1.71
C GLU A 112 -0.13 9.46 -0.89
N VAL A 113 0.72 8.57 -0.37
CA VAL A 113 0.30 7.40 0.41
C VAL A 113 1.10 7.36 1.69
N PHE A 114 0.40 7.28 2.82
CA PHE A 114 0.99 6.97 4.13
C PHE A 114 0.44 5.64 4.60
N LEU A 115 1.31 4.71 4.95
CA LEU A 115 0.89 3.41 5.47
C LEU A 115 1.13 3.35 6.97
N PHE A 116 0.22 2.72 7.69
CA PHE A 116 0.29 2.52 9.13
C PHE A 116 0.10 1.05 9.44
N SER A 117 0.94 0.52 10.31
CA SER A 117 0.92 -0.89 10.74
C SER A 117 0.46 -1.00 12.18
N SER A 118 -0.43 -1.94 12.47
CA SER A 118 -0.84 -2.20 13.86
C SER A 118 0.24 -2.90 14.66
N ASP A 119 1.16 -3.60 13.98
CA ASP A 119 2.28 -4.32 14.61
C ASP A 119 3.56 -4.10 13.80
N PRO A 120 4.26 -2.97 14.01
CA PRO A 120 5.48 -2.66 13.26
C PRO A 120 6.59 -3.70 13.42
N GLU A 121 6.72 -4.32 14.59
CA GLU A 121 7.74 -5.35 14.83
C GLU A 121 7.52 -6.58 13.97
N GLN A 122 6.28 -7.02 13.83
CA GLN A 122 5.95 -8.15 12.95
C GLN A 122 6.32 -7.82 11.50
N GLU A 123 5.98 -6.61 11.04
CA GLU A 123 6.28 -6.19 9.69
C GLU A 123 7.78 -6.08 9.45
N ASP A 124 8.53 -5.51 10.39
CA ASP A 124 9.98 -5.40 10.30
C ASP A 124 10.64 -6.78 10.21
N HIS A 125 10.19 -7.72 11.03
CA HIS A 125 10.69 -9.10 10.99
C HIS A 125 10.37 -9.77 9.65
N PHE A 126 9.15 -9.54 9.15
CA PHE A 126 8.71 -10.16 7.89
C PHE A 126 9.55 -9.68 6.71
N TRP A 127 9.74 -8.38 6.56
CA TRP A 127 10.50 -7.83 5.43
C TRP A 127 12.00 -7.99 5.58
N GLY A 128 12.53 -7.90 6.81
CA GLY A 128 13.96 -7.98 7.08
C GLY A 128 14.70 -6.70 6.75
N GLN A 129 16.00 -6.75 6.86
CA GLN A 129 16.86 -5.58 6.65
C GLN A 129 17.43 -5.53 5.24
#